data_6cb1e6bda2b2281e4f8e3ff38c9efe02
#
_entry.id   6cb1e6bda2b2281e4f8e3ff38c9efe02
#
_cell.length_a   1.000
_cell.length_b   1.000
_cell.length_c   1.000
_cell.angle_alpha   90.00
_cell.angle_beta   90.00
_cell.angle_gamma   90.00
#
_symmetry.space_group_name_H-M   'P 1'
#
loop_
_entity.id
_entity.type
_entity.pdbx_description
1 polymer ?
#
loop_
_entity_poly.entity_id
_entity_poly.type
_entity_poly.pdbx_seq_one_letter_code
_entity_poly.pdbx_strand_id
1 'polypeptide(L)'
;MGRTRADYERILQNPKTRALLNTISYAEGTSGPDGYRTMFGGGTFDDLSRHPDRVIDGGRYRSAAAGRYQFMPDTYQEVSNQLGLSDFQPRSQDVAALALIDRRGALDPFLGGEKFGKVMNLLAPEWASLPTNEGASYYGQPVKGIGDLYQYYQSQSGALDAPTGTVAAPTSGVTQVFIKGDDEPKKEKASSLLDVFKEQLMQQFLPNILPF
;
A
#
# COMPACT_ATOMS: atom_id res chain seq x y z
N MET A 1 14.66 14.43 -18.28
CA MET A 1 13.72 13.44 -18.85
C MET A 1 13.22 12.56 -17.72
N GLY A 2 11.92 12.30 -17.65
CA GLY A 2 11.37 11.35 -16.69
C GLY A 2 11.77 9.92 -17.03
N ARG A 3 11.65 9.00 -16.06
CA ARG A 3 11.91 7.57 -16.27
C ARG A 3 10.89 6.95 -17.22
N THR A 4 11.35 6.00 -18.01
CA THR A 4 10.51 5.20 -18.91
C THR A 4 9.94 3.98 -18.18
N ARG A 5 8.94 3.32 -18.79
CA ARG A 5 8.44 2.03 -18.32
C ARG A 5 9.57 1.01 -18.12
N ALA A 6 10.49 0.92 -19.07
CA ALA A 6 11.62 -0.03 -18.99
C ALA A 6 12.55 0.27 -17.79
N ASP A 7 12.70 1.53 -17.40
CA ASP A 7 13.47 1.90 -16.22
C ASP A 7 12.79 1.40 -14.94
N TYR A 8 11.47 1.61 -14.80
CA TYR A 8 10.72 1.08 -13.66
C TYR A 8 10.73 -0.45 -13.62
N GLU A 9 10.61 -1.10 -14.77
CA GLU A 9 10.68 -2.56 -14.86
C GLU A 9 12.03 -3.11 -14.41
N ARG A 10 13.12 -2.38 -14.66
CA ARG A 10 14.47 -2.72 -14.16
C ARG A 10 14.56 -2.49 -12.65
N ILE A 11 14.05 -1.37 -12.16
CA ILE A 11 14.02 -1.03 -10.72
C ILE A 11 13.23 -2.07 -9.93
N LEU A 12 12.16 -2.61 -10.49
CA LEU A 12 11.36 -3.68 -9.88
C LEU A 12 12.15 -4.99 -9.64
N GLN A 13 13.30 -5.20 -10.29
CA GLN A 13 14.14 -6.36 -10.01
C GLN A 13 14.89 -6.23 -8.68
N ASN A 14 15.00 -5.02 -8.13
CA ASN A 14 15.64 -4.79 -6.84
C ASN A 14 14.76 -5.32 -5.69
N PRO A 15 15.26 -6.26 -4.87
CA PRO A 15 14.51 -6.81 -3.73
C PRO A 15 14.02 -5.73 -2.75
N LYS A 16 14.81 -4.69 -2.51
CA LYS A 16 14.42 -3.58 -1.62
C LYS A 16 13.22 -2.81 -2.18
N THR A 17 13.17 -2.63 -3.51
CA THR A 17 12.01 -2.01 -4.17
C THR A 17 10.76 -2.85 -3.99
N ARG A 18 10.88 -4.17 -4.13
CA ARG A 18 9.78 -5.10 -3.85
C ARG A 18 9.30 -5.00 -2.40
N ALA A 19 10.25 -4.95 -1.46
CA ALA A 19 9.93 -4.77 -0.04
C ALA A 19 9.21 -3.43 0.24
N LEU A 20 9.62 -2.34 -0.42
CA LEU A 20 8.91 -1.05 -0.32
C LEU A 20 7.47 -1.15 -0.82
N LEU A 21 7.26 -1.72 -2.00
CA LEU A 21 5.92 -1.93 -2.56
C LEU A 21 5.05 -2.82 -1.66
N ASN A 22 5.62 -3.91 -1.12
CA ASN A 22 4.94 -4.75 -0.14
C ASN A 22 4.56 -3.96 1.12
N THR A 23 5.41 -3.03 1.56
CA THR A 23 5.14 -2.20 2.73
C THR A 23 3.98 -1.22 2.47
N ILE A 24 3.93 -0.61 1.29
CA ILE A 24 2.80 0.23 0.89
C ILE A 24 1.50 -0.59 0.90
N SER A 25 1.50 -1.77 0.27
CA SER A 25 0.31 -2.63 0.26
C SER A 25 -0.08 -3.12 1.66
N TYR A 26 0.89 -3.31 2.56
CA TYR A 26 0.61 -3.63 3.96
C TYR A 26 -0.04 -2.45 4.69
N ALA A 27 0.42 -1.23 4.45
CA ALA A 27 -0.21 -0.03 4.98
C ALA A 27 -1.66 0.10 4.47
N GLU A 28 -1.89 -0.11 3.17
CA GLU A 28 -3.20 -0.08 2.52
C GLU A 28 -4.13 -1.25 2.90
N GLY A 29 -3.63 -2.27 3.61
CA GLY A 29 -4.43 -3.44 3.97
C GLY A 29 -4.66 -4.43 2.82
N THR A 30 -3.87 -4.35 1.76
CA THR A 30 -3.99 -5.15 0.53
C THR A 30 -2.84 -6.13 0.33
N SER A 31 -2.07 -6.44 1.38
CA SER A 31 -0.91 -7.35 1.30
C SER A 31 -1.27 -8.84 1.14
N GLY A 32 -2.55 -9.20 1.23
CA GLY A 32 -3.05 -10.56 1.02
C GLY A 32 -2.96 -11.04 -0.43
N PRO A 33 -3.30 -12.32 -0.70
CA PRO A 33 -3.20 -12.93 -2.02
C PRO A 33 -4.06 -12.23 -3.09
N ASP A 34 -5.20 -11.67 -2.70
CA ASP A 34 -6.10 -10.95 -3.59
C ASP A 34 -5.80 -9.45 -3.70
N GLY A 35 -4.67 -8.98 -3.16
CA GLY A 35 -4.35 -7.56 -3.09
C GLY A 35 -4.47 -6.82 -4.42
N TYR A 36 -3.98 -7.40 -5.50
CA TYR A 36 -4.07 -6.82 -6.85
C TYR A 36 -5.51 -6.72 -7.39
N ARG A 37 -6.45 -7.39 -6.76
CA ARG A 37 -7.86 -7.49 -7.15
C ARG A 37 -8.79 -6.92 -6.08
N THR A 38 -8.24 -6.26 -5.07
CA THR A 38 -9.00 -5.69 -3.96
C THR A 38 -9.57 -4.35 -4.36
N MET A 39 -10.88 -4.21 -4.26
CA MET A 39 -11.57 -2.93 -4.32
C MET A 39 -11.61 -2.27 -2.96
N PHE A 40 -11.84 -0.98 -2.97
CA PHE A 40 -12.25 -0.24 -1.79
C PHE A 40 -13.37 -0.99 -1.04
N GLY A 41 -13.25 -1.12 0.28
CA GLY A 41 -14.21 -1.91 1.07
C GLY A 41 -13.89 -3.41 1.16
N GLY A 42 -12.80 -3.90 0.55
CA GLY A 42 -12.32 -5.27 0.69
C GLY A 42 -12.96 -6.28 -0.27
N GLY A 43 -13.90 -5.85 -1.11
CA GLY A 43 -14.42 -6.71 -2.18
C GLY A 43 -13.38 -6.96 -3.27
N THR A 44 -13.57 -8.00 -4.09
CA THR A 44 -12.66 -8.34 -5.19
C THR A 44 -13.34 -8.17 -6.56
N PHE A 45 -12.51 -8.08 -7.60
CA PHE A 45 -12.92 -8.07 -9.01
C PHE A 45 -12.04 -9.03 -9.81
N ASP A 46 -12.55 -9.51 -10.95
CA ASP A 46 -11.87 -10.52 -11.76
C ASP A 46 -11.18 -9.97 -13.00
N ASP A 47 -11.75 -8.93 -13.60
CA ASP A 47 -11.24 -8.35 -14.84
C ASP A 47 -10.06 -7.40 -14.57
N LEU A 48 -8.86 -7.86 -14.89
CA LEU A 48 -7.62 -7.09 -14.81
C LEU A 48 -7.20 -6.47 -16.16
N SER A 49 -8.10 -6.45 -17.15
CA SER A 49 -7.82 -5.79 -18.44
C SER A 49 -7.75 -4.26 -18.31
N ARG A 50 -8.35 -3.71 -17.26
CA ARG A 50 -8.38 -2.27 -16.94
C ARG A 50 -8.69 -2.05 -15.47
N HIS A 51 -8.46 -0.82 -14.99
CA HIS A 51 -8.95 -0.40 -13.68
C HIS A 51 -10.48 -0.57 -13.63
N PRO A 52 -11.05 -1.18 -12.55
CA PRO A 52 -12.48 -1.48 -12.51
C PRO A 52 -13.38 -0.25 -12.55
N ASP A 53 -12.87 0.92 -12.17
CA ASP A 53 -13.58 2.21 -12.17
C ASP A 53 -15.01 2.09 -11.60
N ARG A 54 -15.13 1.38 -10.50
CA ARG A 54 -16.40 1.09 -9.85
C ARG A 54 -16.45 1.74 -8.48
N VAL A 55 -17.32 2.72 -8.33
CA VAL A 55 -17.55 3.38 -7.05
C VAL A 55 -18.25 2.39 -6.12
N ILE A 56 -17.62 2.10 -5.00
CA ILE A 56 -18.18 1.29 -3.93
C ILE A 56 -18.76 2.24 -2.86
N ASP A 57 -20.01 2.02 -2.51
CA ASP A 57 -20.66 2.70 -1.40
C ASP A 57 -20.40 1.90 -0.13
N GLY A 58 -19.56 2.43 0.75
CA GLY A 58 -19.26 1.87 2.07
C GLY A 58 -20.18 2.43 3.16
N GLY A 59 -21.30 3.02 2.81
CA GLY A 59 -22.26 3.66 3.71
C GLY A 59 -21.88 5.11 4.00
N ARG A 60 -20.89 5.34 4.83
CA ARG A 60 -20.42 6.70 5.16
C ARG A 60 -19.54 7.31 4.06
N TYR A 61 -18.92 6.49 3.23
CA TYR A 61 -17.94 6.89 2.22
C TYR A 61 -18.10 6.12 0.93
N ARG A 62 -17.75 6.77 -0.18
CA ARG A 62 -17.77 6.19 -1.51
C ARG A 62 -16.40 6.37 -2.16
N SER A 63 -15.84 5.29 -2.74
CA SER A 63 -14.56 5.35 -3.44
C SER A 63 -14.52 4.34 -4.57
N ALA A 64 -13.74 4.67 -5.62
CA ALA A 64 -13.41 3.77 -6.72
C ALA A 64 -11.96 3.25 -6.61
N ALA A 65 -11.30 3.42 -5.46
CA ALA A 65 -9.94 2.94 -5.25
C ALA A 65 -9.86 1.41 -5.45
N ALA A 66 -8.86 0.95 -6.17
CA ALA A 66 -8.72 -0.46 -6.49
C ALA A 66 -7.25 -0.89 -6.65
N GLY A 67 -7.06 -2.23 -6.57
CA GLY A 67 -5.77 -2.89 -6.73
C GLY A 67 -4.91 -2.82 -5.47
N ARG A 68 -3.69 -3.37 -5.63
CA ARG A 68 -2.74 -3.55 -4.53
C ARG A 68 -2.33 -2.24 -3.86
N TYR A 69 -2.38 -1.15 -4.58
CA TYR A 69 -1.96 0.18 -4.12
C TYR A 69 -3.12 1.17 -4.07
N GLN A 70 -4.36 0.67 -4.10
CA GLN A 70 -5.60 1.45 -4.00
C GLN A 70 -5.60 2.67 -4.92
N PHE A 71 -5.27 2.46 -6.21
CA PHE A 71 -5.29 3.51 -7.21
C PHE A 71 -6.69 4.09 -7.40
N MET A 72 -6.78 5.41 -7.48
CA MET A 72 -7.95 6.07 -8.04
C MET A 72 -7.96 5.92 -9.57
N PRO A 73 -9.15 5.82 -10.21
CA PRO A 73 -9.26 5.64 -11.67
C PRO A 73 -8.45 6.66 -12.46
N ASP A 74 -8.62 7.95 -12.17
CA ASP A 74 -7.95 9.04 -12.88
C ASP A 74 -6.42 8.98 -12.69
N THR A 75 -5.96 8.67 -11.48
CA THR A 75 -4.53 8.53 -11.18
C THR A 75 -3.92 7.37 -11.97
N TYR A 76 -4.61 6.23 -12.03
CA TYR A 76 -4.12 5.09 -12.82
C TYR A 76 -4.14 5.40 -14.31
N GLN A 77 -5.21 6.04 -14.80
CA GLN A 77 -5.35 6.42 -16.21
C GLN A 77 -4.24 7.37 -16.64
N GLU A 78 -3.91 8.38 -15.82
CA GLU A 78 -2.82 9.32 -16.11
C GLU A 78 -1.48 8.59 -16.24
N VAL A 79 -1.12 7.76 -15.24
CA VAL A 79 0.15 7.03 -15.22
C VAL A 79 0.20 5.98 -16.33
N SER A 80 -0.89 5.27 -16.59
CA SER A 80 -0.96 4.28 -17.66
C SER A 80 -0.77 4.89 -19.05
N ASN A 81 -1.38 6.05 -19.29
CA ASN A 81 -1.18 6.80 -20.53
C ASN A 81 0.29 7.25 -20.69
N GLN A 82 0.88 7.76 -19.61
CA GLN A 82 2.27 8.23 -19.62
C GLN A 82 3.26 7.11 -19.92
N LEU A 83 3.01 5.89 -19.42
CA LEU A 83 3.92 4.75 -19.51
C LEU A 83 3.53 3.71 -20.56
N GLY A 84 2.41 3.89 -21.26
CA GLY A 84 1.90 2.92 -22.23
C GLY A 84 1.47 1.61 -21.57
N LEU A 85 0.86 1.67 -20.35
CA LEU A 85 0.28 0.50 -19.73
C LEU A 85 -1.12 0.26 -20.31
N SER A 86 -1.40 -0.95 -20.75
CA SER A 86 -2.64 -1.28 -21.45
C SER A 86 -3.61 -2.14 -20.62
N ASP A 87 -3.25 -2.49 -19.39
CA ASP A 87 -4.01 -3.36 -18.51
C ASP A 87 -3.84 -2.96 -17.04
N PHE A 88 -4.53 -3.63 -16.14
CA PHE A 88 -4.44 -3.49 -14.69
C PHE A 88 -3.81 -4.73 -14.03
N GLN A 89 -3.02 -5.50 -14.79
CA GLN A 89 -2.33 -6.68 -14.27
C GLN A 89 -1.35 -6.34 -13.15
N PRO A 90 -0.97 -7.30 -12.31
CA PRO A 90 -0.04 -7.07 -11.19
C PRO A 90 1.22 -6.29 -11.58
N ARG A 91 1.82 -6.64 -12.72
CA ARG A 91 3.02 -5.97 -13.23
C ARG A 91 2.77 -4.50 -13.54
N SER A 92 1.66 -4.20 -14.19
CA SER A 92 1.28 -2.82 -14.54
C SER A 92 0.99 -2.01 -13.29
N GLN A 93 0.34 -2.59 -12.28
CA GLN A 93 0.12 -1.94 -10.99
C GLN A 93 1.45 -1.63 -10.28
N ASP A 94 2.40 -2.57 -10.25
CA ASP A 94 3.73 -2.37 -9.65
C ASP A 94 4.50 -1.24 -10.34
N VAL A 95 4.49 -1.22 -11.67
CA VAL A 95 5.13 -0.16 -12.49
C VAL A 95 4.48 1.19 -12.21
N ALA A 96 3.15 1.25 -12.18
CA ALA A 96 2.40 2.47 -11.88
C ALA A 96 2.71 2.99 -10.46
N ALA A 97 2.77 2.11 -9.46
CA ALA A 97 3.14 2.51 -8.09
C ALA A 97 4.55 3.09 -8.02
N LEU A 98 5.52 2.51 -8.74
CA LEU A 98 6.87 3.09 -8.82
C LEU A 98 6.90 4.47 -9.47
N ALA A 99 6.09 4.69 -10.50
CA ALA A 99 5.97 6.00 -11.13
C ALA A 99 5.38 7.04 -10.15
N LEU A 100 4.43 6.65 -9.31
CA LEU A 100 3.91 7.52 -8.25
C LEU A 100 4.97 7.82 -7.19
N ILE A 101 5.75 6.82 -6.76
CA ILE A 101 6.86 7.00 -5.84
C ILE A 101 7.89 7.99 -6.41
N ASP A 102 8.20 7.87 -7.71
CA ASP A 102 9.10 8.78 -8.41
C ASP A 102 8.52 10.20 -8.52
N ARG A 103 7.24 10.32 -8.88
CA ARG A 103 6.51 11.59 -8.92
C ARG A 103 6.54 12.35 -7.59
N ARG A 104 6.52 11.62 -6.46
CA ARG A 104 6.67 12.20 -5.12
C ARG A 104 8.11 12.54 -4.74
N GLY A 105 9.08 12.33 -5.65
CA GLY A 105 10.49 12.56 -5.39
C GLY A 105 11.09 11.61 -4.35
N ALA A 106 10.45 10.47 -4.09
CA ALA A 106 10.87 9.51 -3.07
C ALA A 106 11.75 8.38 -3.63
N LEU A 107 11.71 8.13 -4.95
CA LEU A 107 12.39 6.98 -5.55
C LEU A 107 13.92 7.09 -5.48
N ASP A 108 14.50 8.21 -5.88
CA ASP A 108 15.95 8.41 -5.83
C ASP A 108 16.50 8.42 -4.40
N PRO A 109 15.89 9.15 -3.44
CA PRO A 109 16.26 9.03 -2.04
C PRO A 109 16.20 7.58 -1.52
N PHE A 110 15.13 6.85 -1.85
CA PHE A 110 15.00 5.44 -1.46
C PHE A 110 16.13 4.57 -2.03
N LEU A 111 16.39 4.66 -3.33
CA LEU A 111 17.45 3.90 -3.99
C LEU A 111 18.85 4.30 -3.48
N GLY A 112 19.03 5.56 -3.08
CA GLY A 112 20.24 6.08 -2.46
C GLY A 112 20.42 5.72 -0.98
N GLY A 113 19.48 5.00 -0.37
CA GLY A 113 19.57 4.56 1.02
C GLY A 113 19.18 5.61 2.05
N GLU A 114 18.35 6.57 1.67
CA GLU A 114 17.81 7.56 2.60
C GLU A 114 17.02 6.88 3.74
N LYS A 115 16.92 7.54 4.89
CA LYS A 115 16.22 7.03 6.07
C LYS A 115 14.77 6.70 5.72
N PHE A 116 14.33 5.50 6.11
CA PHE A 116 13.01 4.96 5.79
C PHE A 116 11.86 5.93 6.15
N GLY A 117 11.90 6.54 7.34
CA GLY A 117 10.89 7.52 7.77
C GLY A 117 10.78 8.73 6.85
N LYS A 118 11.93 9.21 6.32
CA LYS A 118 11.93 10.32 5.37
C LYS A 118 11.29 9.93 4.03
N VAL A 119 11.55 8.69 3.57
CA VAL A 119 10.88 8.15 2.37
C VAL A 119 9.37 8.06 2.61
N MET A 120 8.92 7.50 3.75
CA MET A 120 7.50 7.41 4.09
C MET A 120 6.83 8.79 4.12
N ASN A 121 7.48 9.79 4.70
CA ASN A 121 6.97 11.16 4.72
C ASN A 121 6.76 11.75 3.33
N LEU A 122 7.66 11.47 2.37
CA LEU A 122 7.49 11.89 0.97
C LEU A 122 6.31 11.20 0.30
N LEU A 123 6.00 9.97 0.73
CA LEU A 123 4.93 9.14 0.16
C LEU A 123 3.56 9.39 0.82
N ALA A 124 3.52 9.93 2.04
CA ALA A 124 2.28 10.15 2.79
C ALA A 124 1.21 10.99 2.04
N PRO A 125 1.56 11.97 1.18
CA PRO A 125 0.56 12.67 0.36
C PRO A 125 -0.01 11.82 -0.78
N GLU A 126 0.62 10.70 -1.16
CA GLU A 126 0.09 9.77 -2.17
C GLU A 126 -0.72 8.66 -1.53
N TRP A 127 -0.22 8.10 -0.42
CA TRP A 127 -0.86 7.01 0.32
C TRP A 127 -1.16 7.47 1.74
N ALA A 128 -2.42 7.81 1.97
CA ALA A 128 -2.89 8.36 3.24
C ALA A 128 -2.72 7.39 4.43
N SER A 129 -2.50 6.11 4.18
CA SER A 129 -2.16 5.08 5.16
C SER A 129 -0.71 5.17 5.68
N LEU A 130 0.13 6.00 5.04
CA LEU A 130 1.52 6.17 5.42
C LEU A 130 1.69 7.35 6.40
N PRO A 131 2.56 7.22 7.41
CA PRO A 131 2.80 8.28 8.38
C PRO A 131 3.75 9.36 7.84
N THR A 132 3.51 10.58 8.26
CA THR A 132 4.44 11.71 8.13
C THR A 132 5.60 11.58 9.14
N ASN A 133 6.58 12.48 9.07
CA ASN A 133 7.67 12.57 10.06
C ASN A 133 7.19 12.77 11.50
N GLU A 134 5.99 13.31 11.68
CA GLU A 134 5.35 13.52 12.97
C GLU A 134 4.64 12.27 13.48
N GLY A 135 4.66 11.17 12.72
CA GLY A 135 4.00 9.92 13.07
C GLY A 135 2.49 9.94 12.87
N ALA A 136 1.96 11.01 12.30
CA ALA A 136 0.54 11.18 11.98
C ALA A 136 0.27 10.96 10.48
N SER A 137 -0.98 10.73 10.10
CA SER A 137 -1.39 10.78 8.70
C SER A 137 -1.23 12.19 8.15
N TYR A 138 -0.86 12.29 6.88
CA TYR A 138 -0.92 13.55 6.15
C TYR A 138 -2.32 14.17 6.16
N TYR A 139 -3.34 13.34 6.27
CA TYR A 139 -4.76 13.72 6.25
C TYR A 139 -5.46 13.60 7.62
N GLY A 140 -4.75 13.33 8.71
CA GLY A 140 -5.29 13.31 10.08
C GLY A 140 -6.01 12.02 10.50
N GLN A 141 -5.85 10.93 9.74
CA GLN A 141 -6.44 9.62 10.04
C GLN A 141 -5.46 8.73 10.83
N PRO A 142 -5.94 7.66 11.50
CA PRO A 142 -5.06 6.66 12.08
C PRO A 142 -4.19 5.99 11.02
N VAL A 143 -2.89 5.87 11.29
CA VAL A 143 -1.91 5.19 10.43
C VAL A 143 -1.16 4.14 11.22
N LYS A 144 -0.55 3.19 10.53
CA LYS A 144 0.40 2.28 11.16
C LYS A 144 1.63 3.06 11.61
N GLY A 145 2.19 2.68 12.76
CA GLY A 145 3.42 3.29 13.27
C GLY A 145 4.59 3.11 12.31
N ILE A 146 5.47 4.11 12.23
CA ILE A 146 6.66 4.03 11.37
C ILE A 146 7.56 2.83 11.74
N GLY A 147 7.60 2.47 13.03
CA GLY A 147 8.33 1.30 13.51
C GLY A 147 7.78 0.00 12.96
N ASP A 148 6.44 -0.17 12.94
CA ASP A 148 5.78 -1.37 12.43
C ASP A 148 6.00 -1.51 10.91
N LEU A 149 5.90 -0.40 10.17
CA LEU A 149 6.16 -0.39 8.74
C LEU A 149 7.61 -0.72 8.43
N TYR A 150 8.56 -0.22 9.23
CA TYR A 150 9.98 -0.52 9.06
C TYR A 150 10.30 -1.99 9.37
N GLN A 151 9.74 -2.56 10.43
CA GLN A 151 9.88 -3.98 10.74
C GLN A 151 9.30 -4.84 9.60
N TYR A 152 8.13 -4.48 9.09
CA TYR A 152 7.55 -5.18 7.95
C TYR A 152 8.46 -5.08 6.71
N TYR A 153 8.95 -3.88 6.37
CA TYR A 153 9.89 -3.67 5.28
C TYR A 153 11.14 -4.56 5.42
N GLN A 154 11.74 -4.59 6.62
CA GLN A 154 12.92 -5.42 6.88
C GLN A 154 12.63 -6.92 6.71
N SER A 155 11.47 -7.39 7.17
CA SER A 155 11.06 -8.77 6.99
C SER A 155 10.90 -9.16 5.52
N GLN A 156 10.48 -8.22 4.69
CA GLN A 156 10.32 -8.43 3.25
C GLN A 156 11.66 -8.35 2.48
N SER A 157 12.59 -7.50 2.92
CA SER A 157 13.92 -7.36 2.30
C SER A 157 14.89 -8.46 2.74
N GLY A 158 14.86 -8.87 3.99
CA GLY A 158 15.75 -9.90 4.54
C GLY A 158 15.43 -11.33 4.07
N ALA A 159 14.20 -11.61 3.71
CA ALA A 159 13.81 -12.91 3.14
C ALA A 159 14.45 -13.16 1.74
N LEU A 160 14.95 -12.11 1.09
CA LEU A 160 15.56 -12.16 -0.23
C LEU A 160 17.11 -12.18 -0.17
N ASP A 161 17.70 -11.80 0.97
CA ASP A 161 19.14 -11.84 1.22
C ASP A 161 19.60 -13.17 1.87
N ALA A 162 18.67 -14.09 2.16
CA ALA A 162 19.05 -15.41 2.61
C ALA A 162 19.74 -16.17 1.47
N PRO A 163 21.01 -16.62 1.63
CA PRO A 163 21.66 -17.42 0.63
C PRO A 163 20.82 -18.67 0.38
N THR A 164 20.59 -19.01 -0.88
CA THR A 164 19.95 -20.26 -1.32
C THR A 164 20.83 -21.44 -0.89
N GLY A 165 20.78 -21.78 0.38
CA GLY A 165 21.46 -22.90 0.99
C GLY A 165 20.46 -23.75 1.76
N THR A 166 20.14 -24.89 1.16
CA THR A 166 19.58 -26.10 1.76
C THR A 166 18.48 -25.88 2.81
N VAL A 167 17.23 -26.10 2.39
CA VAL A 167 16.07 -26.16 3.28
C VAL A 167 16.21 -27.37 4.18
N ALA A 168 16.68 -27.17 5.42
CA ALA A 168 16.48 -28.16 6.49
C ALA A 168 15.05 -28.02 6.96
N ALA A 169 14.30 -29.11 6.92
CA ALA A 169 12.94 -29.21 7.41
C ALA A 169 12.86 -28.78 8.90
N PRO A 170 11.82 -28.08 9.34
CA PRO A 170 11.67 -27.72 10.74
C PRO A 170 11.37 -28.99 11.55
N THR A 171 12.29 -29.36 12.43
CA THR A 171 12.04 -30.34 13.48
C THR A 171 11.04 -29.74 14.48
N SER A 172 9.95 -30.44 14.65
CA SER A 172 8.91 -30.19 15.65
C SER A 172 9.48 -30.11 17.06
N GLY A 173 9.30 -28.96 17.68
CA GLY A 173 9.55 -28.75 19.09
C GLY A 173 8.55 -27.75 19.64
N VAL A 174 7.28 -28.19 19.79
CA VAL A 174 6.24 -27.37 20.43
C VAL A 174 6.36 -27.58 21.94
N THR A 175 6.91 -26.61 22.64
CA THR A 175 6.70 -26.51 24.09
C THR A 175 5.52 -25.56 24.31
N GLN A 176 4.36 -26.14 24.57
CA GLN A 176 3.18 -25.40 25.03
C GLN A 176 3.37 -25.00 26.50
N VAL A 177 3.47 -23.69 26.72
CA VAL A 177 3.28 -23.15 28.07
C VAL A 177 1.82 -22.68 28.16
N PHE A 178 1.02 -23.45 28.87
CA PHE A 178 -0.33 -23.05 29.26
C PHE A 178 -0.23 -22.02 30.38
N ILE A 179 -0.63 -20.78 30.08
CA ILE A 179 -1.00 -19.80 31.11
C ILE A 179 -2.52 -19.71 31.08
N LYS A 180 -3.13 -20.20 32.16
CA LYS A 180 -4.55 -20.10 32.45
C LYS A 180 -4.82 -18.69 33.00
N GLY A 181 -5.64 -17.94 32.35
CA GLY A 181 -6.14 -16.65 32.82
C GLY A 181 -7.40 -16.30 32.07
N ASP A 182 -8.52 -16.49 32.75
CA ASP A 182 -9.86 -16.10 32.29
C ASP A 182 -9.96 -14.58 32.32
N ASP A 183 -10.03 -13.97 31.13
CA ASP A 183 -10.66 -12.66 30.97
C ASP A 183 -11.01 -12.47 29.47
N GLU A 184 -12.31 -12.53 29.18
CA GLU A 184 -12.85 -12.17 27.87
C GLU A 184 -12.63 -10.67 27.62
N PRO A 185 -11.91 -10.25 26.57
CA PRO A 185 -11.96 -8.84 26.18
C PRO A 185 -13.25 -8.57 25.44
N LYS A 186 -14.03 -7.62 25.98
CA LYS A 186 -15.18 -6.98 25.32
C LYS A 186 -14.82 -6.67 23.88
N LYS A 187 -15.69 -7.11 22.94
CA LYS A 187 -15.67 -6.71 21.54
C LYS A 187 -15.87 -5.19 21.44
N GLU A 188 -14.79 -4.43 21.53
CA GLU A 188 -14.75 -3.12 20.95
C GLU A 188 -14.72 -3.30 19.43
N LYS A 189 -15.72 -2.72 18.76
CA LYS A 189 -15.76 -2.67 17.31
C LYS A 189 -14.50 -1.96 16.84
N ALA A 190 -13.53 -2.72 16.38
CA ALA A 190 -12.45 -2.18 15.57
C ALA A 190 -13.10 -1.61 14.31
N SER A 191 -13.31 -0.29 14.30
CA SER A 191 -13.57 0.42 13.05
C SER A 191 -12.37 0.14 12.17
N SER A 192 -12.58 -0.52 11.04
CA SER A 192 -11.49 -0.92 10.17
C SER A 192 -10.74 0.34 9.75
N LEU A 193 -9.42 0.25 9.65
CA LEU A 193 -8.58 1.33 9.09
C LEU A 193 -9.12 1.83 7.74
N LEU A 194 -9.82 0.96 7.05
CA LEU A 194 -10.58 1.23 5.84
C LEU A 194 -11.69 2.29 6.05
N ASP A 195 -12.36 2.32 7.20
CA ASP A 195 -13.46 3.25 7.48
C ASP A 195 -12.97 4.68 7.70
N VAL A 196 -11.77 4.83 8.24
CA VAL A 196 -11.12 6.13 8.45
C VAL A 196 -10.50 6.65 7.15
N PHE A 197 -9.96 5.75 6.33
CA PHE A 197 -9.42 6.04 4.99
C PHE A 197 -10.47 6.70 4.08
N LYS A 198 -11.69 6.30 4.26
CA LYS A 198 -12.87 6.73 3.53
C LYS A 198 -13.22 8.20 3.72
N GLU A 199 -13.10 8.70 4.94
CA GLU A 199 -13.58 10.03 5.31
C GLU A 199 -12.80 11.15 4.61
N GLN A 200 -11.56 10.91 4.34
CA GLN A 200 -10.62 11.92 3.92
C GLN A 200 -10.45 12.02 2.40
N LEU A 201 -10.59 10.91 1.68
CA LEU A 201 -10.68 10.96 0.21
C LEU A 201 -11.86 11.82 -0.24
N MET A 202 -12.96 11.82 0.52
CA MET A 202 -14.15 12.62 0.18
C MET A 202 -13.98 14.12 0.41
N GLN A 203 -13.18 14.53 1.40
CA GLN A 203 -12.93 15.97 1.62
C GLN A 203 -12.04 16.59 0.53
N GLN A 204 -11.25 15.77 -0.14
CA GLN A 204 -10.35 16.23 -1.19
C GLN A 204 -11.07 16.45 -2.54
N PHE A 205 -12.29 15.90 -2.70
CA PHE A 205 -13.06 15.95 -3.96
C PHE A 205 -14.40 16.69 -3.86
N LEU A 206 -14.72 17.36 -2.74
CA LEU A 206 -15.84 18.29 -2.69
C LEU A 206 -15.34 19.66 -3.19
N PRO A 207 -15.77 20.13 -4.38
CA PRO A 207 -15.63 21.54 -4.72
C PRO A 207 -16.46 22.35 -3.71
N ASN A 208 -15.92 23.49 -3.27
CA ASN A 208 -16.61 24.48 -2.48
C ASN A 208 -17.96 24.85 -3.13
N ILE A 209 -19.03 24.19 -2.73
CA ILE A 209 -20.37 24.65 -3.00
C ILE A 209 -20.71 25.54 -1.81
N LEU A 210 -20.51 26.84 -1.99
CA LEU A 210 -21.07 27.84 -1.09
C LEU A 210 -22.60 27.79 -1.20
N PRO A 211 -23.34 27.81 -0.08
CA PRO A 211 -24.78 28.01 -0.12
C PRO A 211 -25.07 29.45 -0.49
N PHE A 212 -25.94 29.62 -1.47
CA PHE A 212 -26.70 30.87 -1.66
C PHE A 212 -27.80 30.96 -0.63
#